data_e102a3060217804e288cb755596b3cb4
#
_entry.id   e102a3060217804e288cb755596b3cb4
#
_cell.length_a   1.000
_cell.length_b   1.000
_cell.length_c   1.000
_cell.angle_alpha   90.00
_cell.angle_beta   90.00
_cell.angle_gamma   90.00
#
_symmetry.space_group_name_H-M   'P 1'
#
loop_
_entity.id
_entity.type
_entity.pdbx_description
1 polymer ?
#
loop_
_entity_poly.entity_id
_entity_poly.type
_entity_poly.pdbx_seq_one_letter_code
_entity_poly.pdbx_strand_id
1 'polypeptide(L)'
;MRHSLRPLTCAFGMVMLSALPGFGQGLSASITAPYRITPNITYLTANNFDAKLDVYSRSDSTTPQPTMIWIHGGGWTGGNKEGAVFSLLPYLEMGWNVVNVEYRLAKVSLAPAAVEDCLCALRWVIRNAKQYNIDPNKLVVSGSSAGGHLALTTAMIPASEGLDRQCPGSEALKVAAVVDWFGITDVVDLLDGANRKTYAVQWMGSMPNRVEIAKRVSPLTYVRGGLPPIISIQGDQDPTVPYAHSVRLHDALKQAGVEGELVTIPGGKHGGFTRGENQRAHEAIKAFLAKHGLIAGGGPLTASR
;
A
#
# COMPACT_ATOMS: atom_id res chain seq x y z
N MET A 1 -54.72 51.40 -43.81
CA MET A 1 -53.27 51.22 -43.64
C MET A 1 -53.03 49.87 -43.03
N ARG A 2 -52.58 48.91 -43.82
CA ARG A 2 -52.30 47.55 -43.32
C ARG A 2 -50.77 47.42 -43.11
N HIS A 3 -50.27 47.24 -41.86
CA HIS A 3 -48.90 46.96 -41.60
C HIS A 3 -48.67 45.44 -41.65
N SER A 4 -47.87 45.02 -42.58
CA SER A 4 -47.40 43.64 -42.73
C SER A 4 -46.22 43.39 -41.80
N LEU A 5 -46.40 42.47 -40.88
CA LEU A 5 -45.31 41.92 -40.05
C LEU A 5 -44.65 40.75 -40.80
N ARG A 6 -43.35 40.86 -41.07
CA ARG A 6 -42.51 39.78 -41.59
C ARG A 6 -41.99 38.94 -40.41
N PRO A 7 -41.98 37.62 -40.48
CA PRO A 7 -41.38 36.80 -39.45
C PRO A 7 -39.85 36.75 -39.58
N LEU A 8 -39.18 36.98 -38.45
CA LEU A 8 -37.74 36.82 -38.30
C LEU A 8 -37.46 35.32 -38.07
N THR A 9 -36.86 34.66 -39.05
CA THR A 9 -36.36 33.30 -38.92
C THR A 9 -35.01 33.35 -38.20
N CYS A 10 -34.98 32.97 -36.92
CA CYS A 10 -33.75 32.66 -36.19
C CYS A 10 -33.22 31.30 -36.64
N ALA A 11 -32.12 31.28 -37.39
CA ALA A 11 -31.36 30.08 -37.67
C ALA A 11 -30.54 29.73 -36.42
N PHE A 12 -30.96 28.69 -35.70
CA PHE A 12 -30.15 28.07 -34.63
C PHE A 12 -29.03 27.27 -35.30
N GLY A 13 -27.83 27.83 -35.33
CA GLY A 13 -26.62 27.11 -35.69
C GLY A 13 -26.29 26.09 -34.60
N MET A 14 -26.52 24.81 -34.88
CA MET A 14 -26.12 23.69 -34.05
C MET A 14 -24.61 23.53 -34.18
N VAL A 15 -23.85 24.08 -33.25
CA VAL A 15 -22.40 23.80 -33.11
C VAL A 15 -22.28 22.37 -32.64
N MET A 16 -21.98 21.45 -33.54
CA MET A 16 -21.51 20.12 -33.19
C MET A 16 -20.15 20.26 -32.49
N LEU A 17 -20.12 20.24 -31.14
CA LEU A 17 -18.90 19.98 -30.39
C LEU A 17 -18.53 18.52 -30.66
N SER A 18 -17.59 18.31 -31.58
CA SER A 18 -16.91 17.03 -31.70
C SER A 18 -16.08 16.85 -30.40
N ALA A 19 -16.62 16.06 -29.48
CA ALA A 19 -15.86 15.63 -28.30
C ALA A 19 -14.67 14.78 -28.79
N LEU A 20 -13.46 15.34 -28.72
CA LEU A 20 -12.23 14.58 -28.84
C LEU A 20 -12.29 13.49 -27.79
N PRO A 21 -12.04 12.19 -28.08
CA PRO A 21 -11.96 11.16 -27.09
C PRO A 21 -10.82 11.53 -26.15
N GLY A 22 -11.17 11.90 -24.90
CA GLY A 22 -10.21 12.37 -23.92
C GLY A 22 -9.21 11.26 -23.61
N PHE A 23 -7.93 11.59 -23.59
CA PHE A 23 -6.81 10.72 -23.19
C PHE A 23 -7.07 9.96 -21.88
N GLY A 24 -7.96 10.45 -21.00
CA GLY A 24 -8.35 9.79 -19.76
C GLY A 24 -9.21 8.53 -19.92
N GLN A 25 -10.04 8.45 -20.98
CA GLN A 25 -10.91 7.27 -21.20
C GLN A 25 -10.10 6.06 -21.70
N GLY A 26 -9.07 6.29 -22.53
CA GLY A 26 -8.18 5.23 -22.99
C GLY A 26 -7.35 4.61 -21.86
N LEU A 27 -6.82 5.43 -20.95
CA LEU A 27 -6.01 4.95 -19.83
C LEU A 27 -6.84 4.14 -18.83
N SER A 28 -8.03 4.61 -18.47
CA SER A 28 -8.89 3.87 -17.53
C SER A 28 -9.32 2.52 -18.11
N ALA A 29 -9.68 2.45 -19.39
CA ALA A 29 -10.09 1.21 -20.05
C ALA A 29 -8.92 0.22 -20.16
N SER A 30 -7.71 0.66 -20.48
CA SER A 30 -6.54 -0.21 -20.60
C SER A 30 -6.10 -0.80 -19.25
N ILE A 31 -6.31 -0.06 -18.14
CA ILE A 31 -5.98 -0.54 -16.80
C ILE A 31 -7.09 -1.43 -16.23
N THR A 32 -8.36 -1.08 -16.42
CA THR A 32 -9.47 -1.77 -15.74
C THR A 32 -10.04 -2.94 -16.52
N ALA A 33 -9.98 -2.93 -17.86
CA ALA A 33 -10.55 -3.98 -18.70
C ALA A 33 -10.01 -5.40 -18.40
N PRO A 34 -8.70 -5.60 -18.11
CA PRO A 34 -8.19 -6.93 -17.82
C PRO A 34 -8.43 -7.38 -16.35
N TYR A 35 -9.08 -6.57 -15.51
CA TYR A 35 -9.24 -6.88 -14.09
C TYR A 35 -10.69 -7.20 -13.71
N ARG A 36 -10.83 -8.26 -12.91
CA ARG A 36 -12.03 -8.51 -12.11
C ARG A 36 -11.80 -7.96 -10.72
N ILE A 37 -12.72 -7.11 -10.25
CA ILE A 37 -12.68 -6.56 -8.90
C ILE A 37 -13.69 -7.31 -8.04
N THR A 38 -13.23 -7.91 -6.94
CA THR A 38 -14.09 -8.52 -5.92
C THR A 38 -13.97 -7.67 -4.65
N PRO A 39 -14.92 -6.77 -4.40
CA PRO A 39 -14.83 -5.83 -3.28
C PRO A 39 -15.38 -6.41 -1.98
N ASN A 40 -14.95 -5.82 -0.86
CA ASN A 40 -15.56 -5.99 0.46
C ASN A 40 -15.59 -7.44 0.97
N ILE A 41 -14.54 -8.21 0.69
CA ILE A 41 -14.39 -9.55 1.22
C ILE A 41 -13.99 -9.46 2.68
N THR A 42 -14.79 -10.00 3.60
CA THR A 42 -14.44 -10.10 5.02
C THR A 42 -13.37 -11.16 5.21
N TYR A 43 -12.18 -10.77 5.67
CA TYR A 43 -11.07 -11.69 5.95
C TYR A 43 -10.92 -11.99 7.45
N LEU A 44 -11.47 -11.14 8.29
CA LEU A 44 -11.47 -11.27 9.75
C LEU A 44 -12.66 -10.53 10.34
N THR A 45 -13.33 -11.13 11.33
CA THR A 45 -14.29 -10.44 12.21
C THR A 45 -13.76 -10.43 13.63
N ALA A 46 -13.49 -9.25 14.19
CA ALA A 46 -12.97 -9.08 15.54
C ALA A 46 -13.48 -7.77 16.16
N ASN A 47 -13.79 -7.76 17.46
CA ASN A 47 -14.33 -6.59 18.16
C ASN A 47 -15.58 -5.99 17.49
N ASN A 48 -16.50 -6.81 17.01
CA ASN A 48 -17.69 -6.41 16.23
C ASN A 48 -17.37 -5.58 14.98
N PHE A 49 -16.19 -5.78 14.40
CA PHE A 49 -15.74 -5.13 13.18
C PHE A 49 -15.39 -6.20 12.15
N ASP A 50 -15.95 -6.08 10.95
CA ASP A 50 -15.59 -6.87 9.80
C ASP A 50 -14.44 -6.18 9.06
N ALA A 51 -13.23 -6.69 9.25
CA ALA A 51 -12.07 -6.25 8.47
C ALA A 51 -12.18 -6.80 7.05
N LYS A 52 -12.15 -5.91 6.06
CA LYS A 52 -12.42 -6.21 4.66
C LYS A 52 -11.22 -5.94 3.78
N LEU A 53 -11.20 -6.62 2.64
CA LEU A 53 -10.25 -6.35 1.57
C LEU A 53 -10.95 -6.40 0.21
N ASP A 54 -10.32 -5.78 -0.78
CA ASP A 54 -10.72 -5.89 -2.17
C ASP A 54 -9.65 -6.63 -2.96
N VAL A 55 -10.05 -7.51 -3.85
CA VAL A 55 -9.13 -8.22 -4.74
C VAL A 55 -9.33 -7.74 -6.17
N TYR A 56 -8.26 -7.24 -6.76
CA TYR A 56 -8.13 -6.89 -8.17
C TYR A 56 -7.34 -8.01 -8.84
N SER A 57 -8.01 -8.94 -9.49
CA SER A 57 -7.38 -10.10 -10.14
C SER A 57 -7.44 -10.01 -11.65
N ARG A 58 -6.34 -10.38 -12.32
CA ARG A 58 -6.31 -10.45 -13.78
C ARG A 58 -7.28 -11.53 -14.29
N SER A 59 -8.20 -11.14 -15.15
CA SER A 59 -9.18 -12.03 -15.78
C SER A 59 -8.68 -12.60 -17.11
N ASP A 60 -7.65 -12.01 -17.70
CA ASP A 60 -7.04 -12.36 -18.99
C ASP A 60 -5.81 -13.28 -18.85
N SER A 61 -5.46 -13.69 -17.62
CA SER A 61 -4.33 -14.58 -17.36
C SER A 61 -4.79 -15.89 -16.71
N THR A 62 -4.25 -17.00 -17.23
CA THR A 62 -4.45 -18.35 -16.67
C THR A 62 -3.31 -18.78 -15.75
N THR A 63 -2.22 -18.03 -15.71
CA THR A 63 -1.07 -18.31 -14.84
C THR A 63 -1.13 -17.48 -13.57
N PRO A 64 -0.74 -18.02 -12.40
CA PRO A 64 -0.67 -17.26 -11.15
C PRO A 64 0.18 -15.99 -11.29
N GLN A 65 -0.34 -14.88 -10.79
CA GLN A 65 0.25 -13.55 -10.96
C GLN A 65 0.97 -13.10 -9.69
N PRO A 66 2.08 -12.35 -9.81
CA PRO A 66 2.62 -11.57 -8.72
C PRO A 66 1.52 -10.68 -8.11
N THR A 67 1.55 -10.51 -6.81
CA THR A 67 0.46 -9.80 -6.12
C THR A 67 1.00 -8.79 -5.15
N MET A 68 0.52 -7.55 -5.28
CA MET A 68 0.74 -6.48 -4.30
C MET A 68 -0.35 -6.51 -3.25
N ILE A 69 0.02 -6.63 -1.97
CA ILE A 69 -0.88 -6.41 -0.83
C ILE A 69 -0.65 -4.97 -0.37
N TRP A 70 -1.65 -4.12 -0.60
CA TRP A 70 -1.58 -2.70 -0.27
C TRP A 70 -2.31 -2.40 1.03
N ILE A 71 -1.66 -1.64 1.92
CA ILE A 71 -2.19 -1.24 3.23
C ILE A 71 -2.21 0.29 3.28
N HIS A 72 -3.40 0.86 3.56
CA HIS A 72 -3.57 2.32 3.57
C HIS A 72 -2.90 2.99 4.78
N GLY A 73 -2.56 4.27 4.64
CA GLY A 73 -2.06 5.12 5.72
C GLY A 73 -3.17 5.70 6.59
N GLY A 74 -2.84 6.72 7.38
CA GLY A 74 -3.80 7.46 8.23
C GLY A 74 -3.50 7.38 9.72
N GLY A 75 -2.24 7.13 10.12
CA GLY A 75 -1.80 7.14 11.52
C GLY A 75 -2.53 6.12 12.39
N TRP A 76 -3.03 5.03 11.82
CA TRP A 76 -3.87 4.01 12.48
C TRP A 76 -5.17 4.54 13.08
N THR A 77 -5.45 5.84 12.93
CA THR A 77 -6.62 6.51 13.51
C THR A 77 -7.65 6.92 12.46
N GLY A 78 -7.27 6.92 11.19
CA GLY A 78 -8.09 7.30 10.04
C GLY A 78 -7.66 6.61 8.75
N GLY A 79 -8.27 7.01 7.63
CA GLY A 79 -8.07 6.38 6.34
C GLY A 79 -9.01 5.21 6.10
N ASN A 80 -8.96 4.69 4.89
CA ASN A 80 -9.69 3.50 4.43
C ASN A 80 -9.06 2.99 3.12
N LYS A 81 -9.43 1.78 2.72
CA LYS A 81 -8.93 1.16 1.49
C LYS A 81 -9.36 1.91 0.22
N GLU A 82 -10.55 2.53 0.21
CA GLU A 82 -11.08 3.28 -0.93
C GLU A 82 -10.22 4.52 -1.23
N GLY A 83 -9.71 5.18 -0.20
CA GLY A 83 -8.80 6.34 -0.34
C GLY A 83 -7.44 5.99 -0.95
N ALA A 84 -7.07 4.71 -0.97
CA ALA A 84 -5.79 4.24 -1.48
C ALA A 84 -5.81 3.84 -2.97
N VAL A 85 -6.97 3.84 -3.65
CA VAL A 85 -7.15 3.27 -5.00
C VAL A 85 -6.14 3.82 -6.02
N PHE A 86 -5.82 5.11 -5.98
CA PHE A 86 -4.85 5.69 -6.91
C PHE A 86 -3.42 5.16 -6.69
N SER A 87 -3.08 4.74 -5.48
CA SER A 87 -1.78 4.13 -5.17
C SER A 87 -1.63 2.73 -5.75
N LEU A 88 -2.73 2.09 -6.14
CA LEU A 88 -2.72 0.75 -6.74
C LEU A 88 -2.36 0.77 -8.23
N LEU A 89 -2.60 1.89 -8.91
CA LEU A 89 -2.49 2.00 -10.37
C LEU A 89 -1.14 1.55 -10.92
N PRO A 90 0.02 1.93 -10.34
CA PRO A 90 1.33 1.49 -10.86
C PRO A 90 1.50 -0.03 -10.89
N TYR A 91 0.90 -0.74 -9.94
CA TYR A 91 0.97 -2.20 -9.85
C TYR A 91 -0.01 -2.87 -10.81
N LEU A 92 -1.20 -2.30 -10.99
CA LEU A 92 -2.15 -2.74 -12.01
C LEU A 92 -1.58 -2.55 -13.42
N GLU A 93 -0.89 -1.43 -13.68
CA GLU A 93 -0.17 -1.18 -14.94
C GLU A 93 0.96 -2.21 -15.19
N MET A 94 1.57 -2.74 -14.13
CA MET A 94 2.57 -3.82 -14.23
C MET A 94 1.94 -5.19 -14.52
N GLY A 95 0.60 -5.28 -14.56
CA GLY A 95 -0.12 -6.53 -14.76
C GLY A 95 -0.22 -7.40 -13.51
N TRP A 96 0.02 -6.85 -12.33
CA TRP A 96 -0.06 -7.58 -11.06
C TRP A 96 -1.47 -7.67 -10.54
N ASN A 97 -1.78 -8.71 -9.79
CA ASN A 97 -2.94 -8.66 -8.91
C ASN A 97 -2.68 -7.68 -7.76
N VAL A 98 -3.74 -7.12 -7.22
CA VAL A 98 -3.67 -6.26 -6.04
C VAL A 98 -4.72 -6.69 -5.02
N VAL A 99 -4.30 -6.77 -3.75
CA VAL A 99 -5.18 -6.92 -2.60
C VAL A 99 -5.11 -5.64 -1.78
N ASN A 100 -6.22 -4.91 -1.69
CA ASN A 100 -6.31 -3.64 -1.00
C ASN A 100 -6.96 -3.83 0.37
N VAL A 101 -6.23 -3.63 1.44
CA VAL A 101 -6.56 -4.07 2.80
C VAL A 101 -7.11 -2.93 3.65
N GLU A 102 -8.24 -3.16 4.30
CA GLU A 102 -8.77 -2.39 5.43
C GLU A 102 -8.35 -3.07 6.74
N TYR A 103 -8.14 -2.31 7.81
CA TYR A 103 -7.77 -2.82 9.13
C TYR A 103 -8.48 -2.04 10.24
N ARG A 104 -8.56 -2.58 11.46
CA ARG A 104 -9.16 -1.89 12.62
C ARG A 104 -8.37 -0.63 12.97
N LEU A 105 -9.05 0.50 12.91
CA LEU A 105 -8.52 1.78 13.39
C LEU A 105 -8.58 1.88 14.92
N ALA A 106 -7.83 2.80 15.50
CA ALA A 106 -7.75 3.01 16.96
C ALA A 106 -9.11 3.25 17.65
N LYS A 107 -10.09 3.83 16.92
CA LYS A 107 -11.46 4.00 17.41
C LYS A 107 -12.23 2.69 17.59
N VAL A 108 -11.78 1.60 16.95
CA VAL A 108 -12.36 0.25 17.07
C VAL A 108 -11.53 -0.56 18.06
N SER A 109 -10.20 -0.56 17.91
CA SER A 109 -9.29 -1.27 18.78
C SER A 109 -7.90 -0.64 18.76
N LEU A 110 -7.30 -0.48 19.93
CA LEU A 110 -5.94 0.03 20.09
C LEU A 110 -4.90 -0.97 19.56
N ALA A 111 -3.62 -0.55 19.52
CA ALA A 111 -2.52 -1.46 19.22
C ALA A 111 -2.55 -2.70 20.16
N PRO A 112 -2.24 -3.91 19.65
CA PRO A 112 -1.66 -4.22 18.34
C PRO A 112 -2.68 -4.58 17.23
N ALA A 113 -3.97 -4.32 17.38
CA ALA A 113 -5.04 -4.84 16.56
C ALA A 113 -4.83 -4.65 15.04
N ALA A 114 -4.36 -3.48 14.59
CA ALA A 114 -4.07 -3.24 13.17
C ALA A 114 -2.96 -4.15 12.62
N VAL A 115 -1.95 -4.49 13.44
CA VAL A 115 -0.88 -5.41 13.06
C VAL A 115 -1.44 -6.84 12.95
N GLU A 116 -2.26 -7.25 13.91
CA GLU A 116 -2.94 -8.56 13.89
C GLU A 116 -3.79 -8.71 12.63
N ASP A 117 -4.54 -7.68 12.27
CA ASP A 117 -5.38 -7.67 11.08
C ASP A 117 -4.56 -7.85 9.80
N CYS A 118 -3.44 -7.15 9.66
CA CYS A 118 -2.60 -7.24 8.46
C CYS A 118 -1.92 -8.62 8.33
N LEU A 119 -1.51 -9.25 9.45
CA LEU A 119 -1.03 -10.63 9.45
C LEU A 119 -2.15 -11.60 9.03
N CYS A 120 -3.38 -11.36 9.49
CA CYS A 120 -4.54 -12.16 9.09
C CYS A 120 -4.93 -11.93 7.61
N ALA A 121 -4.78 -10.71 7.10
CA ALA A 121 -4.96 -10.43 5.67
C ALA A 121 -3.95 -11.21 4.82
N LEU A 122 -2.67 -11.21 5.19
CA LEU A 122 -1.65 -12.01 4.50
C LEU A 122 -2.01 -13.51 4.52
N ARG A 123 -2.42 -14.04 5.67
CA ARG A 123 -2.86 -15.45 5.78
C ARG A 123 -4.05 -15.74 4.87
N TRP A 124 -5.03 -14.84 4.85
CA TRP A 124 -6.18 -14.96 3.96
C TRP A 124 -5.77 -14.99 2.48
N VAL A 125 -4.83 -14.12 2.07
CA VAL A 125 -4.31 -14.08 0.69
C VAL A 125 -3.65 -15.40 0.33
N ILE A 126 -2.81 -15.95 1.20
CA ILE A 126 -2.13 -17.24 0.97
C ILE A 126 -3.16 -18.38 0.82
N ARG A 127 -4.16 -18.45 1.70
CA ARG A 127 -5.22 -19.47 1.66
C ARG A 127 -6.07 -19.43 0.39
N ASN A 128 -6.33 -18.24 -0.11
CA ASN A 128 -7.20 -18.02 -1.26
C ASN A 128 -6.41 -17.79 -2.57
N ALA A 129 -5.09 -18.01 -2.56
CA ALA A 129 -4.22 -17.73 -3.69
C ALA A 129 -4.70 -18.41 -4.99
N LYS A 130 -5.09 -19.67 -4.93
CA LYS A 130 -5.60 -20.42 -6.09
C LYS A 130 -6.88 -19.81 -6.65
N GLN A 131 -7.80 -19.38 -5.80
CA GLN A 131 -9.10 -18.81 -6.20
C GLN A 131 -8.95 -17.50 -6.99
N TYR A 132 -7.93 -16.69 -6.63
CA TYR A 132 -7.70 -15.38 -7.22
C TYR A 132 -6.50 -15.33 -8.17
N ASN A 133 -6.01 -16.51 -8.58
CA ASN A 133 -4.86 -16.62 -9.50
C ASN A 133 -3.62 -15.86 -9.01
N ILE A 134 -3.32 -15.99 -7.71
CA ILE A 134 -2.19 -15.37 -7.00
C ILE A 134 -1.02 -16.36 -6.94
N ASP A 135 0.20 -15.89 -7.23
CA ASP A 135 1.42 -16.64 -6.95
C ASP A 135 1.86 -16.39 -5.49
N PRO A 136 1.73 -17.38 -4.59
CA PRO A 136 2.09 -17.19 -3.18
C PRO A 136 3.60 -17.01 -2.96
N ASN A 137 4.44 -17.29 -3.94
CA ASN A 137 5.88 -17.06 -3.88
C ASN A 137 6.28 -15.65 -4.34
N LYS A 138 5.33 -14.90 -4.90
CA LYS A 138 5.54 -13.54 -5.42
C LYS A 138 4.59 -12.53 -4.78
N LEU A 139 4.40 -12.66 -3.46
CA LEU A 139 3.64 -11.69 -2.68
C LEU A 139 4.57 -10.55 -2.29
N VAL A 140 4.18 -9.32 -2.57
CA VAL A 140 4.85 -8.10 -2.12
C VAL A 140 3.88 -7.32 -1.26
N VAL A 141 4.30 -6.90 -0.08
CA VAL A 141 3.49 -6.06 0.79
C VAL A 141 3.96 -4.61 0.70
N SER A 142 3.03 -3.68 0.63
CA SER A 142 3.31 -2.25 0.54
C SER A 142 2.27 -1.44 1.28
N GLY A 143 2.62 -0.19 1.56
CA GLY A 143 1.71 0.78 2.15
C GLY A 143 2.42 2.09 2.42
N SER A 144 1.65 3.11 2.82
CA SER A 144 2.18 4.44 3.09
C SER A 144 1.98 4.85 4.55
N SER A 145 2.98 5.51 5.17
CA SER A 145 2.87 6.02 6.54
C SER A 145 2.55 4.88 7.53
N ALA A 146 1.44 4.95 8.26
CA ALA A 146 0.94 3.84 9.08
C ALA A 146 0.80 2.53 8.29
N GLY A 147 0.42 2.59 7.00
CA GLY A 147 0.39 1.42 6.11
C GLY A 147 1.78 0.89 5.78
N GLY A 148 2.79 1.76 5.63
CA GLY A 148 4.19 1.37 5.50
C GLY A 148 4.70 0.63 6.74
N HIS A 149 4.40 1.15 7.92
CA HIS A 149 4.62 0.46 9.17
C HIS A 149 3.96 -0.93 9.19
N LEU A 150 2.68 -1.00 8.82
CA LEU A 150 1.94 -2.27 8.80
C LEU A 150 2.48 -3.24 7.74
N ALA A 151 2.99 -2.75 6.61
CA ALA A 151 3.67 -3.57 5.61
C ALA A 151 4.98 -4.16 6.16
N LEU A 152 5.78 -3.34 6.83
CA LEU A 152 7.00 -3.80 7.51
C LEU A 152 6.70 -4.82 8.61
N THR A 153 5.73 -4.55 9.50
CA THR A 153 5.35 -5.49 10.57
C THR A 153 4.82 -6.81 10.03
N THR A 154 4.02 -6.76 8.96
CA THR A 154 3.49 -7.96 8.30
C THR A 154 4.59 -8.87 7.77
N ALA A 155 5.70 -8.30 7.29
CA ALA A 155 6.83 -9.05 6.74
C ALA A 155 7.85 -9.49 7.80
N MET A 156 8.00 -8.72 8.88
CA MET A 156 9.14 -8.85 9.80
C MET A 156 8.79 -9.54 11.11
N ILE A 157 7.55 -9.43 11.61
CA ILE A 157 7.15 -10.02 12.88
C ILE A 157 7.10 -11.55 12.76
N PRO A 158 7.84 -12.28 13.61
CA PRO A 158 7.81 -13.73 13.59
C PRO A 158 6.52 -14.28 14.23
N ALA A 159 6.08 -15.45 13.80
CA ALA A 159 4.90 -16.13 14.34
C ALA A 159 4.99 -16.39 15.87
N SER A 160 6.21 -16.48 16.42
CA SER A 160 6.44 -16.65 17.87
C SER A 160 5.86 -15.50 18.70
N GLU A 161 5.69 -14.30 18.13
CA GLU A 161 5.04 -13.17 18.80
C GLU A 161 3.54 -13.37 19.02
N GLY A 162 2.93 -14.32 18.27
CA GLY A 162 1.53 -14.68 18.44
C GLY A 162 0.56 -13.54 18.14
N LEU A 163 0.91 -12.64 17.20
CA LEU A 163 0.04 -11.57 16.73
C LEU A 163 -0.92 -12.01 15.61
N ASP A 164 -0.90 -13.29 15.22
CA ASP A 164 -1.79 -13.91 14.24
C ASP A 164 -2.84 -14.84 14.88
N ARG A 165 -3.02 -14.79 16.20
CA ARG A 165 -3.92 -15.70 16.95
C ARG A 165 -5.38 -15.59 16.55
N GLN A 166 -5.82 -14.46 16.02
CA GLN A 166 -7.20 -14.25 15.59
C GLN A 166 -7.54 -14.97 14.26
N CYS A 167 -6.52 -15.44 13.55
CA CYS A 167 -6.63 -16.18 12.31
C CYS A 167 -5.72 -17.41 12.31
N PRO A 168 -5.94 -18.39 13.21
CA PRO A 168 -5.03 -19.52 13.39
C PRO A 168 -4.85 -20.30 12.08
N GLY A 169 -3.65 -20.82 11.87
CA GLY A 169 -3.29 -21.63 10.73
C GLY A 169 -1.82 -22.02 10.69
N SER A 170 -1.51 -22.96 9.82
CA SER A 170 -0.16 -23.50 9.64
C SER A 170 0.62 -22.85 8.48
N GLU A 171 -0.02 -21.94 7.74
CA GLU A 171 0.62 -21.28 6.61
C GLU A 171 1.79 -20.42 7.08
N ALA A 172 2.94 -20.59 6.43
CA ALA A 172 4.07 -19.72 6.65
C ALA A 172 3.77 -18.31 6.09
N LEU A 173 3.67 -17.32 6.98
CA LEU A 173 3.44 -15.93 6.59
C LEU A 173 4.74 -15.35 6.03
N LYS A 174 4.94 -15.51 4.73
CA LYS A 174 6.14 -15.03 4.01
C LYS A 174 5.72 -14.13 2.85
N VAL A 175 6.52 -13.11 2.61
CA VAL A 175 6.44 -12.25 1.44
C VAL A 175 7.78 -12.24 0.72
N ALA A 176 7.75 -11.97 -0.58
CA ALA A 176 8.95 -11.96 -1.42
C ALA A 176 9.73 -10.64 -1.33
N ALA A 177 9.05 -9.52 -1.04
CA ALA A 177 9.66 -8.21 -0.83
C ALA A 177 8.71 -7.28 -0.07
N VAL A 178 9.26 -6.16 0.43
CA VAL A 178 8.50 -5.05 1.02
C VAL A 178 8.80 -3.77 0.25
N VAL A 179 7.75 -2.99 -0.07
CA VAL A 179 7.85 -1.62 -0.58
C VAL A 179 7.25 -0.69 0.47
N ASP A 180 8.09 0.00 1.20
CA ASP A 180 7.71 0.87 2.30
C ASP A 180 7.71 2.35 1.84
N TRP A 181 6.56 3.00 1.92
CA TRP A 181 6.46 4.42 1.67
C TRP A 181 6.41 5.17 3.00
N PHE A 182 7.54 5.78 3.39
CA PHE A 182 7.68 6.60 4.60
C PHE A 182 7.01 6.01 5.85
N GLY A 183 7.20 4.72 6.09
CA GLY A 183 6.64 4.00 7.22
C GLY A 183 7.32 4.29 8.55
N ILE A 184 6.59 4.12 9.62
CA ILE A 184 7.11 4.21 10.98
C ILE A 184 7.86 2.91 11.31
N THR A 185 9.10 3.02 11.76
CA THR A 185 9.92 1.86 12.10
C THR A 185 10.12 1.67 13.61
N ASP A 186 9.90 2.74 14.39
CA ASP A 186 10.05 2.77 15.85
C ASP A 186 8.87 3.54 16.46
N VAL A 187 7.89 2.82 16.97
CA VAL A 187 6.69 3.44 17.56
C VAL A 187 7.00 4.08 18.91
N VAL A 188 8.00 3.56 19.65
CA VAL A 188 8.40 4.11 20.97
C VAL A 188 8.89 5.54 20.82
N ASP A 189 9.68 5.82 19.77
CA ASP A 189 10.20 7.16 19.46
C ASP A 189 9.11 8.22 19.24
N LEU A 190 7.90 7.79 18.87
CA LEU A 190 6.76 8.67 18.61
C LEU A 190 5.83 8.88 19.82
N LEU A 191 6.11 8.27 20.96
CA LEU A 191 5.24 8.38 22.14
C LEU A 191 5.54 9.58 23.01
N ASP A 192 6.82 9.95 23.13
CA ASP A 192 7.30 11.01 24.01
C ASP A 192 8.47 11.78 23.38
N GLY A 193 8.88 12.90 23.98
CA GLY A 193 10.03 13.69 23.54
C GLY A 193 9.80 14.51 22.26
N ALA A 194 10.90 14.83 21.58
CA ALA A 194 10.90 15.72 20.40
C ALA A 194 10.14 15.15 19.20
N ASN A 195 10.10 13.83 19.07
CA ASN A 195 9.43 13.13 17.96
C ASN A 195 7.98 12.74 18.28
N ARG A 196 7.45 13.12 19.45
CA ARG A 196 6.10 12.77 19.87
C ARG A 196 5.06 13.13 18.80
N LYS A 197 4.20 12.15 18.45
CA LYS A 197 3.11 12.31 17.48
C LYS A 197 1.76 11.94 18.09
N THR A 198 0.80 12.81 17.94
CA THR A 198 -0.54 12.62 18.51
C THR A 198 -1.20 11.34 18.02
N TYR A 199 -1.06 11.00 16.73
CA TYR A 199 -1.64 9.79 16.16
C TYR A 199 -1.07 8.51 16.78
N ALA A 200 0.24 8.47 17.09
CA ALA A 200 0.85 7.32 17.75
C ALA A 200 0.37 7.17 19.20
N VAL A 201 0.28 8.29 19.93
CA VAL A 201 -0.28 8.31 21.29
C VAL A 201 -1.74 7.85 21.31
N GLN A 202 -2.55 8.30 20.34
CA GLN A 202 -3.95 7.88 20.19
C GLN A 202 -4.08 6.38 19.88
N TRP A 203 -3.24 5.86 18.99
CA TRP A 203 -3.24 4.43 18.63
C TRP A 203 -2.83 3.54 19.80
N MET A 204 -1.85 3.98 20.59
CA MET A 204 -1.40 3.24 21.78
C MET A 204 -2.35 3.39 22.97
N GLY A 205 -3.11 4.48 23.03
CA GLY A 205 -3.99 4.78 24.18
C GLY A 205 -3.22 4.96 25.49
N SER A 206 -3.97 4.84 26.60
CA SER A 206 -3.44 5.04 27.98
C SER A 206 -3.14 3.71 28.68
N MET A 207 -2.76 2.68 27.97
CA MET A 207 -2.48 1.37 28.55
C MET A 207 -1.21 1.43 29.42
N PRO A 208 -1.19 0.78 30.60
CA PRO A 208 -0.02 0.76 31.48
C PRO A 208 1.26 0.22 30.81
N ASN A 209 1.10 -0.78 29.94
CA ASN A 209 2.18 -1.45 29.19
C ASN A 209 2.37 -0.89 27.77
N ARG A 210 1.95 0.35 27.51
CA ARG A 210 1.99 0.94 26.15
C ARG A 210 3.38 0.93 25.51
N VAL A 211 4.45 1.11 26.30
CA VAL A 211 5.83 1.10 25.78
C VAL A 211 6.26 -0.30 25.35
N GLU A 212 5.86 -1.32 26.08
CA GLU A 212 6.11 -2.73 25.72
C GLU A 212 5.36 -3.10 24.43
N ILE A 213 4.09 -2.70 24.34
CA ILE A 213 3.31 -2.90 23.11
C ILE A 213 3.94 -2.13 21.96
N ALA A 214 4.35 -0.87 22.16
CA ALA A 214 5.00 -0.06 21.14
C ALA A 214 6.29 -0.74 20.61
N LYS A 215 7.14 -1.27 21.49
CA LYS A 215 8.30 -2.07 21.09
C LYS A 215 7.89 -3.30 20.27
N ARG A 216 6.87 -4.01 20.71
CA ARG A 216 6.38 -5.24 20.10
C ARG A 216 5.75 -5.00 18.71
N VAL A 217 5.28 -3.80 18.43
CA VAL A 217 4.78 -3.42 17.10
C VAL A 217 5.77 -2.58 16.29
N SER A 218 6.99 -2.39 16.76
CA SER A 218 8.03 -1.63 16.04
C SER A 218 8.83 -2.54 15.11
N PRO A 219 8.82 -2.33 13.79
CA PRO A 219 9.59 -3.13 12.83
C PRO A 219 11.08 -3.23 13.18
N LEU A 220 11.67 -2.14 13.66
CA LEU A 220 13.10 -2.08 14.00
C LEU A 220 13.49 -3.14 15.06
N THR A 221 12.56 -3.54 15.94
CA THR A 221 12.74 -4.61 16.93
C THR A 221 13.03 -5.97 16.31
N TYR A 222 12.57 -6.20 15.08
CA TYR A 222 12.59 -7.51 14.42
C TYR A 222 13.61 -7.64 13.30
N VAL A 223 14.52 -6.68 13.17
CA VAL A 223 15.59 -6.77 12.17
C VAL A 223 16.49 -7.96 12.50
N ARG A 224 16.63 -8.86 11.55
CA ARG A 224 17.43 -10.09 11.63
C ARG A 224 17.79 -10.61 10.24
N GLY A 225 18.76 -11.49 10.16
CA GLY A 225 19.05 -12.21 8.91
C GLY A 225 17.86 -13.01 8.39
N GLY A 226 17.77 -13.16 7.07
CA GLY A 226 16.73 -13.95 6.40
C GLY A 226 15.36 -13.25 6.24
N LEU A 227 15.27 -11.95 6.54
CA LEU A 227 14.13 -11.14 6.17
C LEU A 227 14.05 -10.96 4.64
N PRO A 228 12.86 -10.72 4.08
CA PRO A 228 12.73 -10.37 2.67
C PRO A 228 13.46 -9.05 2.38
N PRO A 229 13.86 -8.81 1.12
CA PRO A 229 14.41 -7.53 0.70
C PRO A 229 13.40 -6.39 0.89
N ILE A 230 13.87 -5.21 1.31
CA ILE A 230 13.04 -4.05 1.66
C ILE A 230 13.53 -2.82 0.92
N ILE A 231 12.65 -2.14 0.18
CA ILE A 231 12.89 -0.80 -0.35
C ILE A 231 12.01 0.19 0.38
N SER A 232 12.61 1.30 0.87
CA SER A 232 11.88 2.40 1.49
C SER A 232 12.04 3.68 0.67
N ILE A 233 10.95 4.44 0.51
CA ILE A 233 10.92 5.75 -0.12
C ILE A 233 10.54 6.77 0.93
N GLN A 234 11.39 7.78 1.17
CA GLN A 234 11.08 8.83 2.15
C GLN A 234 11.68 10.18 1.80
N GLY A 235 10.93 11.25 2.09
CA GLY A 235 11.42 12.62 2.05
C GLY A 235 12.33 12.92 3.25
N ASP A 236 13.47 13.59 3.01
CA ASP A 236 14.42 13.93 4.08
C ASP A 236 13.97 15.10 4.97
N GLN A 237 12.90 15.81 4.57
CA GLN A 237 12.25 16.87 5.35
C GLN A 237 10.83 16.47 5.81
N ASP A 238 10.60 15.18 6.06
CA ASP A 238 9.32 14.65 6.50
C ASP A 238 8.99 15.12 7.94
N PRO A 239 7.95 15.95 8.15
CA PRO A 239 7.57 16.45 9.47
C PRO A 239 6.70 15.46 10.26
N THR A 240 6.20 14.41 9.60
CA THR A 240 5.22 13.45 10.16
C THR A 240 5.91 12.21 10.69
N VAL A 241 6.77 11.59 9.87
CA VAL A 241 7.62 10.47 10.26
C VAL A 241 9.07 10.91 10.14
N PRO A 242 9.84 10.96 11.23
CA PRO A 242 11.24 11.39 11.16
C PRO A 242 12.03 10.56 10.14
N TYR A 243 12.78 11.22 9.25
CA TYR A 243 13.61 10.55 8.23
C TYR A 243 14.59 9.53 8.86
N ALA A 244 15.04 9.79 10.10
CA ALA A 244 15.88 8.88 10.87
C ALA A 244 15.26 7.50 11.07
N HIS A 245 13.94 7.33 10.94
CA HIS A 245 13.28 6.03 11.00
C HIS A 245 13.73 5.12 9.86
N SER A 246 13.70 5.60 8.62
CA SER A 246 14.19 4.83 7.46
C SER A 246 15.70 4.64 7.50
N VAL A 247 16.47 5.65 7.90
CA VAL A 247 17.94 5.53 8.02
C VAL A 247 18.31 4.42 9.00
N ARG A 248 17.76 4.45 10.23
CA ARG A 248 18.03 3.42 11.25
C ARG A 248 17.59 2.02 10.79
N LEU A 249 16.46 1.90 10.09
CA LEU A 249 16.03 0.62 9.55
C LEU A 249 17.06 0.07 8.56
N HIS A 250 17.45 0.87 7.56
CA HIS A 250 18.36 0.41 6.50
C HIS A 250 19.77 0.14 7.01
N ASP A 251 20.25 0.91 8.00
CA ASP A 251 21.51 0.61 8.71
C ASP A 251 21.45 -0.75 9.43
N ALA A 252 20.36 -1.02 10.14
CA ALA A 252 20.16 -2.28 10.82
C ALA A 252 20.01 -3.46 9.84
N LEU A 253 19.26 -3.29 8.73
CA LEU A 253 19.12 -4.32 7.68
C LEU A 253 20.49 -4.67 7.09
N LYS A 254 21.32 -3.66 6.77
CA LYS A 254 22.67 -3.86 6.27
C LYS A 254 23.54 -4.64 7.25
N GLN A 255 23.48 -4.31 8.54
CA GLN A 255 24.21 -5.04 9.59
C GLN A 255 23.75 -6.50 9.74
N ALA A 256 22.46 -6.75 9.51
CA ALA A 256 21.87 -8.09 9.54
C ALA A 256 22.07 -8.89 8.23
N GLY A 257 22.74 -8.32 7.21
CA GLY A 257 22.93 -8.96 5.91
C GLY A 257 21.65 -9.10 5.08
N VAL A 258 20.67 -8.21 5.32
CA VAL A 258 19.41 -8.15 4.56
C VAL A 258 19.55 -7.10 3.46
N GLU A 259 19.15 -7.43 2.24
CA GLU A 259 19.13 -6.46 1.16
C GLU A 259 18.08 -5.37 1.42
N GLY A 260 18.53 -4.13 1.41
CA GLY A 260 17.70 -2.95 1.60
C GLY A 260 18.12 -1.80 0.72
N GLU A 261 17.16 -1.00 0.25
CA GLU A 261 17.39 0.21 -0.53
C GLU A 261 16.59 1.36 0.06
N LEU A 262 17.25 2.48 0.36
CA LEU A 262 16.59 3.71 0.81
C LEU A 262 16.63 4.74 -0.31
N VAL A 263 15.47 5.03 -0.88
CA VAL A 263 15.27 6.08 -1.88
C VAL A 263 14.90 7.36 -1.16
N THR A 264 15.86 8.24 -1.00
CA THR A 264 15.65 9.57 -0.41
C THR A 264 15.09 10.54 -1.44
N ILE A 265 14.04 11.27 -1.08
CA ILE A 265 13.50 12.38 -1.88
C ILE A 265 14.02 13.68 -1.24
N PRO A 266 15.00 14.36 -1.85
CA PRO A 266 15.60 15.59 -1.29
C PRO A 266 14.58 16.71 -1.16
N GLY A 267 14.47 17.31 0.03
CA GLY A 267 13.45 18.33 0.35
C GLY A 267 12.03 17.80 0.44
N GLY A 268 11.83 16.52 0.19
CA GLY A 268 10.52 15.85 0.23
C GLY A 268 9.94 15.82 1.63
N LYS A 269 8.61 15.97 1.71
CA LYS A 269 7.83 15.87 2.96
C LYS A 269 7.19 14.48 3.09
N HIS A 270 6.14 14.38 3.91
CA HIS A 270 5.37 13.13 4.12
C HIS A 270 4.45 12.83 2.92
N GLY A 271 5.02 12.35 1.83
CA GLY A 271 4.31 12.23 0.56
C GLY A 271 4.10 13.59 -0.13
N GLY A 272 3.11 13.66 -1.03
CA GLY A 272 2.88 14.87 -1.83
C GLY A 272 4.04 15.18 -2.78
N PHE A 273 4.80 14.17 -3.16
CA PHE A 273 5.93 14.27 -4.08
C PHE A 273 5.47 14.77 -5.45
N THR A 274 6.32 15.53 -6.11
CA THR A 274 6.09 15.98 -7.49
C THR A 274 5.95 14.78 -8.43
N ARG A 275 5.39 15.02 -9.63
CA ARG A 275 5.29 13.97 -10.65
C ARG A 275 6.65 13.33 -10.98
N GLY A 276 7.71 14.12 -11.10
CA GLY A 276 9.05 13.62 -11.40
C GLY A 276 9.65 12.80 -10.26
N GLU A 277 9.41 13.19 -9.00
CA GLU A 277 9.84 12.43 -7.83
C GLU A 277 9.09 11.10 -7.70
N ASN A 278 7.78 11.11 -7.88
CA ASN A 278 6.98 9.88 -7.91
C ASN A 278 7.43 8.94 -9.04
N GLN A 279 7.73 9.47 -10.23
CA GLN A 279 8.23 8.66 -11.33
C GLN A 279 9.57 8.01 -10.98
N ARG A 280 10.55 8.75 -10.45
CA ARG A 280 11.84 8.20 -10.01
C ARG A 280 11.67 7.15 -8.92
N ALA A 281 10.79 7.38 -7.95
CA ALA A 281 10.49 6.41 -6.90
C ALA A 281 9.92 5.10 -7.46
N HIS A 282 8.97 5.18 -8.39
CA HIS A 282 8.41 4.00 -9.04
C HIS A 282 9.40 3.29 -9.96
N GLU A 283 10.29 4.02 -10.64
CA GLU A 283 11.39 3.43 -11.41
C GLU A 283 12.36 2.65 -10.51
N ALA A 284 12.73 3.21 -9.35
CA ALA A 284 13.55 2.51 -8.35
C ALA A 284 12.83 1.26 -7.81
N ILE A 285 11.54 1.34 -7.48
CA ILE A 285 10.74 0.18 -7.06
C ILE A 285 10.74 -0.89 -8.15
N LYS A 286 10.51 -0.53 -9.42
CA LYS A 286 10.52 -1.50 -10.53
C LYS A 286 11.88 -2.16 -10.69
N ALA A 287 12.97 -1.39 -10.62
CA ALA A 287 14.33 -1.93 -10.69
C ALA A 287 14.62 -2.88 -9.52
N PHE A 288 14.23 -2.49 -8.30
CA PHE A 288 14.34 -3.33 -7.11
C PHE A 288 13.55 -4.64 -7.26
N LEU A 289 12.28 -4.59 -7.67
CA LEU A 289 11.47 -5.79 -7.87
C LEU A 289 12.01 -6.69 -8.98
N ALA A 290 12.56 -6.11 -10.06
CA ALA A 290 13.21 -6.86 -11.15
C ALA A 290 14.48 -7.57 -10.67
N LYS A 291 15.31 -6.90 -9.86
CA LYS A 291 16.51 -7.46 -9.24
C LYS A 291 16.19 -8.72 -8.43
N HIS A 292 15.01 -8.77 -7.80
CA HIS A 292 14.55 -9.90 -7.00
C HIS A 292 13.66 -10.89 -7.77
N GLY A 293 13.61 -10.81 -9.11
CA GLY A 293 12.88 -11.77 -9.96
C GLY A 293 11.36 -11.71 -9.86
N LEU A 294 10.82 -10.59 -9.33
CA LEU A 294 9.39 -10.41 -9.10
C LEU A 294 8.65 -9.83 -10.32
N ILE A 295 9.38 -9.17 -11.21
CA ILE A 295 8.90 -8.77 -12.53
C ILE A 295 9.92 -9.22 -13.58
N ALA A 296 9.49 -9.48 -14.81
CA ALA A 296 10.41 -9.70 -15.91
C ALA A 296 11.31 -8.46 -16.09
N GLY A 297 12.61 -8.65 -16.18
CA GLY A 297 13.56 -7.56 -16.43
C GLY A 297 13.10 -6.77 -17.66
N GLY A 298 12.78 -5.49 -17.49
CA GLY A 298 12.11 -4.70 -18.50
C GLY A 298 12.93 -4.54 -19.77
N GLY A 299 12.47 -5.13 -20.85
CA GLY A 299 12.59 -4.53 -22.16
C GLY A 299 11.61 -3.32 -22.23
N PRO A 300 11.90 -2.28 -23.02
CA PRO A 300 11.00 -1.15 -23.16
C PRO A 300 9.62 -1.65 -23.57
N LEU A 301 8.56 -1.18 -22.89
CA LEU A 301 7.19 -1.39 -23.31
C LEU A 301 7.07 -0.88 -24.75
N THR A 302 7.09 -1.79 -25.71
CA THR A 302 6.73 -1.45 -27.08
C THR A 302 5.26 -1.08 -27.03
N ALA A 303 4.97 0.21 -27.17
CA ALA A 303 3.62 0.69 -27.42
C ALA A 303 3.13 -0.05 -28.66
N SER A 304 2.26 -1.04 -28.48
CA SER A 304 1.48 -1.59 -29.59
C SER A 304 0.56 -0.48 -30.10
N ARG A 305 0.78 -0.14 -31.37
CA ARG A 305 0.01 0.86 -32.13
C ARG A 305 -1.45 0.44 -32.27
#